data_692e40a040c22159c5b39913d7c4c46a
#
_entry.id   692e40a040c22159c5b39913d7c4c46a
#
_cell.length_a   1.000
_cell.length_b   1.000
_cell.length_c   1.000
_cell.angle_alpha   90.00
_cell.angle_beta   90.00
_cell.angle_gamma   90.00
#
_symmetry.space_group_name_H-M   'P 1'
#
loop_
_entity.id
_entity.type
_entity.pdbx_description
1 polymer ?
#
loop_
_entity_poly.entity_id
_entity_poly.type
_entity_poly.pdbx_seq_one_letter_code
_entity_poly.pdbx_strand_id
1 'polypeptide(L)'
;VITSITPAGDSHVVWLETSQSLAKFVAPKGSVALDGVSLTVNAVKGSAFSLNIIQHSWDVTGWGQAVVGQKMNMEIDMLARYVARLAAFNKD
;
A
#
# COMPACT_ATOMS: atom_id res chain seq x y z
N VAL A 1 -4.63 7.93 -1.91
CA VAL A 1 -5.45 8.64 -0.90
C VAL A 1 -5.85 7.66 0.20
N ILE A 2 -5.65 8.06 1.43
CA ILE A 2 -6.10 7.28 2.59
C ILE A 2 -7.62 7.37 2.67
N THR A 3 -8.29 6.21 2.69
CA THR A 3 -9.76 6.16 2.75
C THR A 3 -10.28 5.77 4.12
N SER A 4 -9.54 4.99 4.90
CA SER A 4 -9.93 4.69 6.29
C SER A 4 -8.71 4.35 7.14
N ILE A 5 -8.82 4.62 8.43
CA ILE A 5 -7.82 4.28 9.45
C ILE A 5 -8.58 3.68 10.62
N THR A 6 -8.30 2.43 10.97
CA THR A 6 -9.02 1.71 12.02
C THR A 6 -8.02 1.07 12.98
N PRO A 7 -8.07 1.39 14.28
CA PRO A 7 -7.25 0.69 15.28
C PRO A 7 -7.65 -0.78 15.33
N ALA A 8 -6.66 -1.67 15.45
CA ALA A 8 -6.89 -3.12 15.53
C ALA A 8 -5.83 -3.75 16.44
N GLY A 9 -6.14 -3.82 17.75
CA GLY A 9 -5.19 -4.33 18.74
C GLY A 9 -3.94 -3.47 18.78
N ASP A 10 -2.76 -4.08 18.57
CA ASP A 10 -1.48 -3.38 18.60
C ASP A 10 -1.09 -2.76 17.24
N SER A 11 -2.04 -2.68 16.31
CA SER A 11 -1.76 -2.14 14.98
C SER A 11 -2.88 -1.21 14.53
N HIS A 12 -2.65 -0.57 13.38
CA HIS A 12 -3.65 0.24 12.70
C HIS A 12 -3.83 -0.31 11.30
N VAL A 13 -5.08 -0.54 10.90
CA VAL A 13 -5.42 -0.95 9.54
C VAL A 13 -5.72 0.29 8.73
N VAL A 14 -4.94 0.52 7.69
CA VAL A 14 -5.10 1.70 6.82
C VAL A 14 -5.48 1.22 5.44
N TRP A 15 -6.59 1.73 4.92
CA TRP A 15 -6.99 1.50 3.54
C TRP A 15 -6.66 2.71 2.70
N LEU A 16 -6.14 2.45 1.51
CA LEU A 16 -5.77 3.48 0.54
C LEU A 16 -6.36 3.15 -0.81
N GLU A 17 -6.70 4.19 -1.55
CA GLU A 17 -7.13 4.11 -2.94
C GLU A 17 -6.00 4.61 -3.83
N THR A 18 -5.67 3.89 -4.89
CA THR A 18 -4.68 4.31 -5.87
C THR A 18 -5.30 4.40 -7.26
N SER A 19 -4.56 4.92 -8.23
CA SER A 19 -5.03 4.95 -9.62
C SER A 19 -5.09 3.53 -10.18
N GLN A 20 -5.97 3.31 -11.16
CA GLN A 20 -6.06 2.00 -11.80
C GLN A 20 -4.77 1.61 -12.51
N SER A 21 -4.03 2.58 -13.01
CA SER A 21 -2.75 2.31 -13.66
C SER A 21 -1.70 1.76 -12.71
N LEU A 22 -1.76 2.09 -11.43
CA LEU A 22 -0.85 1.58 -10.41
C LEU A 22 -1.40 0.36 -9.67
N ALA A 23 -2.73 0.20 -9.63
CA ALA A 23 -3.36 -0.87 -8.88
C ALA A 23 -2.89 -2.26 -9.30
N LYS A 24 -2.58 -2.44 -10.58
CA LYS A 24 -2.10 -3.73 -11.11
C LYS A 24 -0.76 -4.19 -10.54
N PHE A 25 -0.01 -3.27 -9.95
CA PHE A 25 1.29 -3.59 -9.33
C PHE A 25 1.17 -3.88 -7.83
N VAL A 26 -0.01 -3.70 -7.26
CA VAL A 26 -0.25 -3.92 -5.83
C VAL A 26 -0.85 -5.31 -5.64
N ALA A 27 -0.18 -6.13 -4.85
CA ALA A 27 -0.62 -7.50 -4.60
C ALA A 27 -0.56 -7.82 -3.10
N PRO A 28 -1.45 -8.70 -2.60
CA PRO A 28 -1.36 -9.14 -1.21
C PRO A 28 0.03 -9.70 -0.92
N LYS A 29 0.58 -9.36 0.24
CA LYS A 29 1.93 -9.73 0.69
C LYS A 29 3.06 -9.09 -0.10
N GLY A 30 2.76 -8.28 -1.11
CA GLY A 30 3.75 -7.48 -1.81
C GLY A 30 4.14 -6.24 -1.01
N SER A 31 5.10 -5.48 -1.54
CA SER A 31 5.61 -4.27 -0.89
C SER A 31 5.24 -3.03 -1.67
N VAL A 32 4.94 -1.97 -0.96
CA VAL A 32 4.81 -0.62 -1.51
C VAL A 32 5.56 0.35 -0.61
N ALA A 33 6.08 1.43 -1.19
CA ALA A 33 6.65 2.52 -0.39
C ALA A 33 5.70 3.72 -0.46
N LEU A 34 5.33 4.22 0.71
CA LEU A 34 4.45 5.38 0.86
C LEU A 34 5.20 6.45 1.63
N ASP A 35 5.41 7.61 0.97
CA ASP A 35 6.21 8.72 1.53
C ASP A 35 7.56 8.24 2.07
N GLY A 36 8.19 7.30 1.33
CA GLY A 36 9.51 6.79 1.70
C GLY A 36 9.53 5.66 2.72
N VAL A 37 8.36 5.22 3.20
CA VAL A 37 8.27 4.10 4.16
C VAL A 37 7.82 2.85 3.42
N SER A 38 8.65 1.80 3.46
CA SER A 38 8.33 0.52 2.83
C SER A 38 7.38 -0.29 3.72
N LEU A 39 6.28 -0.77 3.13
CA LEU A 39 5.22 -1.45 3.87
C LEU A 39 4.73 -2.65 3.09
N THR A 40 4.25 -3.67 3.82
CA THR A 40 3.68 -4.87 3.22
C THR A 40 2.18 -4.72 3.05
N VAL A 41 1.70 -5.04 1.85
CA VAL A 41 0.27 -5.02 1.53
C VAL A 41 -0.43 -6.20 2.20
N ASN A 42 -1.50 -5.94 2.93
CA ASN A 42 -2.28 -6.97 3.61
C ASN A 42 -3.38 -7.52 2.70
N ALA A 43 -4.26 -6.67 2.20
CA ALA A 43 -5.38 -7.07 1.35
C ALA A 43 -5.53 -6.11 0.19
N VAL A 44 -6.11 -6.60 -0.90
CA VAL A 44 -6.38 -5.80 -2.11
C VAL A 44 -7.83 -5.98 -2.51
N LYS A 45 -8.48 -4.88 -2.85
CA LYS A 45 -9.87 -4.89 -3.33
C LYS A 45 -10.00 -3.84 -4.44
N GLY A 46 -10.00 -4.30 -5.70
CA GLY A 46 -10.00 -3.39 -6.85
C GLY A 46 -8.78 -2.49 -6.87
N SER A 47 -8.97 -1.19 -6.85
CA SER A 47 -7.89 -0.20 -6.78
C SER A 47 -7.56 0.21 -5.34
N ALA A 48 -8.18 -0.42 -4.35
CA ALA A 48 -7.91 -0.18 -2.95
C ALA A 48 -7.03 -1.27 -2.35
N PHE A 49 -6.22 -0.92 -1.38
CA PHE A 49 -5.40 -1.89 -0.65
C PHE A 49 -5.27 -1.47 0.82
N SER A 50 -4.98 -2.45 1.67
CA SER A 50 -4.83 -2.19 3.09
C SER A 50 -3.44 -2.56 3.59
N LEU A 51 -3.02 -1.86 4.64
CA LEU A 51 -1.77 -2.05 5.34
C LEU A 51 -2.08 -2.23 6.82
N ASN A 52 -1.33 -3.12 7.47
CA ASN A 52 -1.30 -3.20 8.93
C ASN A 52 -0.03 -2.53 9.41
N ILE A 53 -0.17 -1.44 10.15
CA ILE A 53 0.97 -0.69 10.67
C ILE A 53 1.04 -0.93 12.17
N ILE A 54 2.08 -1.62 12.63
CA ILE A 54 2.25 -1.90 14.06
C ILE A 54 2.47 -0.60 14.84
N GLN A 55 2.11 -0.60 16.11
CA GLN A 55 2.14 0.59 16.94
C GLN A 55 3.51 1.25 16.97
N HIS A 56 4.59 0.47 17.04
CA HIS A 56 5.95 1.03 17.03
C HIS A 56 6.21 1.84 15.75
N SER A 57 5.91 1.27 14.58
CA SER A 57 6.08 1.96 13.31
C SER A 57 5.17 3.18 13.20
N TRP A 58 3.94 3.06 13.72
CA TRP A 58 3.00 4.17 13.78
C TRP A 58 3.57 5.35 14.55
N ASP A 59 4.23 5.07 15.68
CA ASP A 59 4.77 6.10 16.55
C ASP A 59 6.05 6.77 16.02
N VAL A 60 6.92 6.00 15.35
CA VAL A 60 8.25 6.50 14.94
C VAL A 60 8.30 7.01 13.50
N THR A 61 7.23 6.83 12.72
CA THR A 61 7.13 7.35 11.35
C THR A 61 6.08 8.45 11.30
N GLY A 62 5.92 9.05 10.13
CA GLY A 62 4.86 10.05 9.93
C GLY A 62 3.45 9.49 9.98
N TRP A 63 3.28 8.17 10.08
CA TRP A 63 1.96 7.53 10.07
C TRP A 63 1.09 7.91 11.26
N GLY A 64 1.70 8.20 12.41
CA GLY A 64 0.94 8.63 13.59
C GLY A 64 0.15 9.92 13.39
N GLN A 65 0.48 10.70 12.37
CA GLN A 65 -0.21 11.95 12.02
C GLN A 65 -1.05 11.81 10.75
N ALA A 66 -1.18 10.60 10.21
CA ALA A 66 -1.95 10.36 9.00
C ALA A 66 -3.45 10.56 9.25
N VAL A 67 -4.14 11.11 8.27
CA VAL A 67 -5.58 11.37 8.34
C VAL A 67 -6.26 10.88 7.07
N VAL A 68 -7.54 10.53 7.19
CA VAL A 68 -8.37 10.17 6.04
C VAL A 68 -8.42 11.33 5.04
N GLY A 69 -8.27 11.02 3.77
CA GLY A 69 -8.22 12.02 2.70
C GLY A 69 -6.82 12.47 2.35
N GLN A 70 -5.82 12.11 3.14
CA GLN A 70 -4.43 12.47 2.87
C GLN A 70 -3.94 11.78 1.61
N LYS A 71 -3.23 12.53 0.76
CA LYS A 71 -2.54 11.99 -0.40
C LYS A 71 -1.13 11.62 -0.01
N MET A 72 -0.65 10.48 -0.50
CA MET A 72 0.70 10.01 -0.23
C MET A 72 1.41 9.67 -1.53
N ASN A 73 2.71 9.89 -1.54
CA ASN A 73 3.56 9.49 -2.66
C ASN A 73 3.78 7.98 -2.59
N MET A 74 3.43 7.27 -3.65
CA MET A 74 3.54 5.82 -3.70
C MET A 74 4.58 5.39 -4.70
N GLU A 75 5.49 4.52 -4.27
CA GLU A 75 6.45 3.86 -5.13
C GLU A 75 6.16 2.37 -5.17
N ILE A 76 6.09 1.82 -6.37
CA ILE A 76 5.85 0.40 -6.57
C ILE A 76 7.18 -0.33 -6.50
N ASP A 77 7.17 -1.50 -5.85
CA ASP A 77 8.32 -2.39 -5.83
C ASP A 77 8.77 -2.69 -7.27
N MET A 78 10.05 -2.52 -7.52
CA MET A 78 10.65 -2.76 -8.82
C MET A 78 10.37 -4.19 -9.32
N LEU A 79 10.42 -5.16 -8.43
CA LEU A 79 10.13 -6.55 -8.77
C LEU A 79 8.69 -6.73 -9.25
N ALA A 80 7.73 -6.06 -8.60
CA ALA A 80 6.33 -6.13 -9.02
C ALA A 80 6.14 -5.58 -10.44
N ARG A 81 6.82 -4.49 -10.78
CA ARG A 81 6.78 -3.94 -12.14
C ARG A 81 7.36 -4.92 -13.15
N TYR A 82 8.46 -5.56 -12.80
CA TYR A 82 9.13 -6.54 -13.67
C TYR A 82 8.24 -7.74 -13.93
N VAL A 83 7.65 -8.31 -12.89
CA VAL A 83 6.74 -9.45 -13.02
C VAL A 83 5.52 -9.10 -13.86
N ALA A 84 4.93 -7.93 -13.66
CA ALA A 84 3.79 -7.47 -14.45
C ALA A 84 4.15 -7.35 -15.93
N ARG A 85 5.33 -6.85 -16.25
CA ARG A 85 5.78 -6.76 -17.62
C ARG A 85 5.98 -8.13 -18.26
N LEU A 86 6.58 -9.08 -17.54
CA LEU A 86 6.74 -10.43 -18.03
C LEU A 86 5.39 -11.10 -18.29
N ALA A 87 4.44 -10.94 -17.39
CA ALA A 87 3.09 -11.49 -17.56
C ALA A 87 2.41 -10.91 -18.81
N ALA A 88 2.60 -9.62 -19.10
CA ALA A 88 2.06 -8.99 -20.28
C ALA A 88 2.66 -9.58 -21.56
N PHE A 89 3.95 -9.88 -21.56
CA PHE A 89 4.59 -10.51 -22.72
C PHE A 89 4.16 -11.95 -22.93
N ASN A 90 3.85 -12.67 -21.86
CA ASN A 90 3.49 -14.10 -21.95
C ASN A 90 2.01 -14.31 -22.25
N LYS A 91 1.24 -13.27 -22.48
CA LYS A 91 -0.19 -13.39 -22.76
C LYS A 91 -0.50 -13.72 -24.22
N ASP A 92 0.46 -13.71 -25.07
CA ASP A 92 0.24 -14.02 -26.50
C ASP A 92 0.36 -15.52 -26.79
#